data_61f9c4192f8ce4227bae461fcb4d580b
#
_entry.id   61f9c4192f8ce4227bae461fcb4d580b
#
_cell.length_a   1.000
_cell.length_b   1.000
_cell.length_c   1.000
_cell.angle_alpha   90.00
_cell.angle_beta   90.00
_cell.angle_gamma   90.00
#
_symmetry.space_group_name_H-M   'P 1'
#
loop_
_entity.id
_entity.type
_entity.pdbx_description
1 polymer ?
#
loop_
_entity_poly.entity_id
_entity_poly.type
_entity_poly.pdbx_seq_one_letter_code
_entity_poly.pdbx_strand_id
1 'polypeptide(L)'
;MDYPFILKKAWEGYDASKTIRDIEDISAMVSTNHVFKITFDDDDIVIAKLSHFGKYEYFKEDHRIIHSLCNNLLYPFENVLSKSLLKNNRVYIYRHRQGKDDAWVVFYNPTRIAERMPRRLDEHHIITLGQQIGKFHKACSRVKNVLPK
;
A
#
# COMPACT_ATOMS: atom_id res chain seq x y z
N MET A 1 9.53 -0.77 19.67
CA MET A 1 9.41 -1.53 18.41
C MET A 1 10.41 -0.99 17.40
N ASP A 2 11.27 -1.84 16.85
CA ASP A 2 12.29 -1.47 15.84
C ASP A 2 11.72 -1.71 14.43
N TYR A 3 11.21 -0.67 13.79
CA TYR A 3 10.58 -0.79 12.46
C TYR A 3 11.57 -1.20 11.37
N PRO A 4 12.79 -0.64 11.26
CA PRO A 4 13.78 -1.09 10.29
C PRO A 4 14.11 -2.58 10.39
N PHE A 5 14.25 -3.10 11.61
CA PHE A 5 14.45 -4.54 11.82
C PHE A 5 13.27 -5.37 11.32
N ILE A 6 12.04 -4.96 11.65
CA ILE A 6 10.81 -5.67 11.22
C ILE A 6 10.70 -5.66 9.70
N LEU A 7 10.98 -4.51 9.05
CA LEU A 7 10.93 -4.38 7.59
C LEU A 7 11.96 -5.26 6.89
N LYS A 8 13.19 -5.33 7.42
CA LYS A 8 14.24 -6.22 6.88
C LYS A 8 13.82 -7.68 6.99
N LYS A 9 13.30 -8.11 8.15
CA LYS A 9 12.79 -9.48 8.34
C LYS A 9 11.59 -9.81 7.44
N ALA A 10 10.69 -8.84 7.26
CA ALA A 10 9.56 -8.99 6.35
C ALA A 10 10.03 -9.18 4.91
N TRP A 11 11.04 -8.40 4.48
CA TRP A 11 11.59 -8.51 3.13
C TRP A 11 12.37 -9.81 2.92
N GLU A 12 13.22 -10.22 3.85
CA GLU A 12 13.89 -11.52 3.82
C GLU A 12 12.90 -12.67 3.63
N GLY A 13 11.75 -12.60 4.29
CA GLY A 13 10.67 -13.59 4.13
C GLY A 13 9.97 -13.52 2.78
N TYR A 14 10.00 -12.39 2.08
CA TYR A 14 9.44 -12.21 0.74
C TYR A 14 10.45 -12.63 -0.33
N ASP A 15 11.58 -11.93 -0.38
CA ASP A 15 12.65 -12.14 -1.38
C ASP A 15 14.02 -11.84 -0.75
N ALA A 16 14.73 -12.90 -0.38
CA ALA A 16 16.06 -12.81 0.22
C ALA A 16 17.18 -12.50 -0.79
N SER A 17 16.87 -12.45 -2.10
CA SER A 17 17.89 -12.18 -3.14
C SER A 17 18.25 -10.70 -3.27
N LYS A 18 17.38 -9.78 -2.82
CA LYS A 18 17.62 -8.34 -2.87
C LYS A 18 18.01 -7.80 -1.51
N THR A 19 19.08 -7.03 -1.49
CA THR A 19 19.59 -6.35 -0.28
C THR A 19 19.01 -4.96 -0.15
N ILE A 20 18.47 -4.64 1.03
CA ILE A 20 17.97 -3.30 1.34
C ILE A 20 19.14 -2.37 1.61
N ARG A 21 19.27 -1.30 0.79
CA ARG A 21 20.23 -0.22 0.95
C ARG A 21 19.75 0.86 1.91
N ASP A 22 18.48 1.28 1.75
CA ASP A 22 17.91 2.38 2.53
C ASP A 22 16.45 2.18 2.88
N ILE A 23 16.03 2.73 4.04
CA ILE A 23 14.64 2.73 4.52
C ILE A 23 14.30 4.15 4.97
N GLU A 24 13.50 4.84 4.18
CA GLU A 24 13.02 6.20 4.43
C GLU A 24 11.59 6.17 4.98
N ASP A 25 11.35 6.78 6.14
CA ASP A 25 10.00 6.97 6.68
C ASP A 25 9.30 8.11 5.92
N ILE A 26 8.24 7.77 5.18
CA ILE A 26 7.40 8.70 4.42
C ILE A 26 5.98 8.79 4.98
N SER A 27 5.79 8.42 6.24
CA SER A 27 4.49 8.40 6.91
C SER A 27 3.84 9.78 6.92
N ALA A 28 2.51 9.83 6.70
CA ALA A 28 1.74 11.03 6.96
C ALA A 28 1.52 11.19 8.47
N MET A 29 1.70 12.42 8.99
CA MET A 29 1.62 12.74 10.43
C MET A 29 0.28 12.35 11.10
N VAL A 30 -0.76 12.14 10.31
CA VAL A 30 -2.13 11.84 10.79
C VAL A 30 -2.51 10.36 10.66
N SER A 31 -1.59 9.48 10.25
CA SER A 31 -1.87 8.07 10.02
C SER A 31 -1.50 7.22 11.23
N THR A 32 -2.35 6.21 11.53
CA THR A 32 -2.04 5.13 12.47
C THR A 32 -1.16 4.04 11.85
N ASN A 33 -0.86 4.15 10.55
CA ASN A 33 0.04 3.27 9.84
C ASN A 33 1.33 3.99 9.51
N HIS A 34 2.44 3.28 9.59
CA HIS A 34 3.73 3.75 9.13
C HIS A 34 3.95 3.33 7.68
N VAL A 35 4.45 4.25 6.87
CA VAL A 35 4.74 4.01 5.46
C VAL A 35 6.21 4.29 5.20
N PHE A 36 6.88 3.34 4.59
CA PHE A 36 8.31 3.43 4.31
C PHE A 36 8.57 3.24 2.82
N LYS A 37 9.49 4.04 2.30
CA LYS A 37 10.10 3.81 1.00
C LYS A 37 11.36 2.99 1.24
N ILE A 38 11.44 1.83 0.63
CA ILE A 38 12.59 0.93 0.70
C ILE A 38 13.31 0.98 -0.64
N THR A 39 14.60 1.27 -0.62
CA THR A 39 15.48 1.29 -1.79
C THR A 39 16.48 0.15 -1.67
N PHE A 40 16.65 -0.61 -2.75
CA PHE A 40 17.59 -1.73 -2.84
C PHE A 40 18.92 -1.32 -3.46
N ASP A 41 19.92 -2.20 -3.40
CA ASP A 41 21.24 -1.95 -3.97
C ASP A 41 21.22 -1.78 -5.50
N ASP A 42 20.23 -2.37 -6.17
CA ASP A 42 19.97 -2.25 -7.61
C ASP A 42 19.10 -1.04 -8.01
N ASP A 43 18.90 -0.10 -7.08
CA ASP A 43 18.04 1.09 -7.23
C ASP A 43 16.54 0.81 -7.38
N ASP A 44 16.10 -0.44 -7.31
CA ASP A 44 14.68 -0.76 -7.24
C ASP A 44 14.06 -0.21 -5.96
N ILE A 45 12.76 0.09 -6.03
CA ILE A 45 12.02 0.69 -4.93
C ILE A 45 10.74 -0.12 -4.66
N VAL A 46 10.43 -0.30 -3.38
CA VAL A 46 9.12 -0.75 -2.92
C VAL A 46 8.59 0.15 -1.81
N ILE A 47 7.28 0.17 -1.65
CA ILE A 47 6.63 0.87 -0.54
C ILE A 47 6.16 -0.16 0.47
N ALA A 48 6.57 -0.01 1.72
CA ALA A 48 6.11 -0.85 2.83
C ALA A 48 5.10 -0.09 3.68
N LYS A 49 3.97 -0.73 4.00
CA LYS A 49 3.02 -0.27 5.01
C LYS A 49 3.14 -1.18 6.22
N LEU A 50 3.50 -0.61 7.37
CA LEU A 50 3.58 -1.29 8.65
C LEU A 50 2.45 -0.79 9.55
N SER A 51 1.77 -1.71 10.21
CA SER A 51 0.76 -1.41 11.22
C SER A 51 0.97 -2.29 12.45
N HIS A 52 0.63 -1.74 13.61
CA HIS A 52 0.54 -2.46 14.89
C HIS A 52 -0.74 -2.07 15.64
N PHE A 53 -1.61 -1.32 14.96
CA PHE A 53 -2.88 -0.83 15.52
C PHE A 53 -4.06 -1.64 14.98
N GLY A 54 -4.97 -2.04 15.86
CA GLY A 54 -6.15 -2.81 15.51
C GLY A 54 -5.93 -4.32 15.59
N LYS A 55 -6.54 -5.07 14.68
CA LYS A 55 -6.43 -6.53 14.63
C LYS A 55 -5.79 -6.97 13.32
N TYR A 56 -4.87 -7.93 13.42
CA TYR A 56 -4.23 -8.54 12.25
C TYR A 56 -5.21 -9.05 11.19
N GLU A 57 -6.31 -9.68 11.65
CA GLU A 57 -7.29 -10.25 10.73
C GLU A 57 -8.00 -9.18 9.89
N TYR A 58 -8.27 -8.01 10.47
CA TYR A 58 -8.85 -6.88 9.73
C TYR A 58 -7.84 -6.32 8.72
N PHE A 59 -6.58 -6.13 9.12
CA PHE A 59 -5.53 -5.71 8.20
C PHE A 59 -5.40 -6.65 7.02
N LYS A 60 -5.40 -7.96 7.26
CA LYS A 60 -5.32 -8.99 6.23
C LYS A 60 -6.52 -8.94 5.29
N GLU A 61 -7.72 -8.79 5.84
CA GLU A 61 -8.95 -8.71 5.05
C GLU A 61 -8.99 -7.43 4.20
N ASP A 62 -8.65 -6.28 4.77
CA ASP A 62 -8.57 -5.01 4.03
C ASP A 62 -7.66 -5.12 2.81
N HIS A 63 -6.49 -5.75 2.98
CA HIS A 63 -5.53 -5.89 1.87
C HIS A 63 -5.99 -6.91 0.82
N ARG A 64 -6.76 -7.92 1.22
CA ARG A 64 -7.41 -8.84 0.28
C ARG A 64 -8.46 -8.12 -0.56
N ILE A 65 -9.28 -7.29 0.05
CA ILE A 65 -10.30 -6.47 -0.62
C ILE A 65 -9.64 -5.47 -1.56
N ILE A 66 -8.63 -4.73 -1.09
CA ILE A 66 -7.88 -3.75 -1.91
C ILE A 66 -7.23 -4.44 -3.11
N HIS A 67 -6.62 -5.60 -2.93
CA HIS A 67 -6.02 -6.37 -4.01
C HIS A 67 -7.07 -6.79 -5.06
N SER A 68 -8.22 -7.29 -4.61
CA SER A 68 -9.32 -7.64 -5.50
C SER A 68 -9.84 -6.41 -6.25
N LEU A 69 -10.00 -5.27 -5.56
CA LEU A 69 -10.40 -4.01 -6.18
C LEU A 69 -9.42 -3.59 -7.28
N CYS A 70 -8.10 -3.57 -6.98
CA CYS A 70 -7.06 -3.22 -7.94
C CYS A 70 -7.09 -4.08 -9.21
N ASN A 71 -7.45 -5.35 -9.10
CA ASN A 71 -7.48 -6.28 -10.23
C ASN A 71 -8.76 -6.20 -11.06
N ASN A 72 -9.83 -5.58 -10.54
CA ASN A 72 -11.12 -5.51 -11.20
C ASN A 72 -11.49 -4.09 -11.67
N LEU A 73 -10.73 -3.06 -11.24
CA LEU A 73 -10.92 -1.71 -11.78
C LEU A 73 -10.48 -1.66 -13.24
N LEU A 74 -11.33 -1.06 -14.07
CA LEU A 74 -11.09 -0.86 -15.49
C LEU A 74 -10.64 0.57 -15.79
N TYR A 75 -10.19 0.80 -17.02
CA TYR A 75 -9.84 2.14 -17.52
C TYR A 75 -10.89 3.19 -17.14
N PRO A 76 -10.47 4.36 -16.66
CA PRO A 76 -9.08 4.84 -16.48
C PRO A 76 -8.49 4.58 -15.07
N PHE A 77 -9.08 3.68 -14.28
CA PHE A 77 -8.76 3.50 -12.86
C PHE A 77 -7.96 2.23 -12.55
N GLU A 78 -7.56 1.43 -13.55
CA GLU A 78 -6.83 0.17 -13.40
C GLU A 78 -5.49 0.31 -12.66
N ASN A 79 -4.91 1.51 -12.63
CA ASN A 79 -3.63 1.80 -11.99
C ASN A 79 -3.71 2.91 -10.94
N VAL A 80 -4.90 3.29 -10.49
CA VAL A 80 -5.11 4.36 -9.50
C VAL A 80 -4.62 3.98 -8.11
N LEU A 81 -4.60 2.69 -7.79
CA LEU A 81 -4.13 2.16 -6.52
C LEU A 81 -2.84 1.37 -6.72
N SER A 82 -1.92 1.49 -5.77
CA SER A 82 -0.70 0.69 -5.73
C SER A 82 -1.03 -0.79 -5.57
N LYS A 83 -0.43 -1.64 -6.42
CA LYS A 83 -0.63 -3.09 -6.35
C LYS A 83 0.25 -3.70 -5.27
N SER A 84 -0.35 -4.50 -4.40
CA SER A 84 0.39 -5.26 -3.38
C SER A 84 1.28 -6.33 -4.02
N LEU A 85 2.44 -6.57 -3.42
CA LEU A 85 3.30 -7.68 -3.84
C LEU A 85 2.68 -9.02 -3.43
N LEU A 86 2.84 -10.02 -4.30
CA LEU A 86 2.27 -11.35 -4.14
C LEU A 86 3.35 -12.39 -3.87
N LYS A 87 3.03 -13.36 -3.00
CA LYS A 87 3.79 -14.59 -2.84
C LYS A 87 2.82 -15.76 -2.95
N ASN A 88 3.08 -16.72 -3.84
CA ASN A 88 2.18 -17.83 -4.13
C ASN A 88 0.76 -17.38 -4.51
N ASN A 89 0.65 -16.38 -5.37
CA ASN A 89 -0.61 -15.79 -5.86
C ASN A 89 -1.52 -15.19 -4.76
N ARG A 90 -0.96 -14.86 -3.60
CA ARG A 90 -1.68 -14.19 -2.50
C ARG A 90 -0.92 -12.95 -2.08
N VAL A 91 -1.63 -11.93 -1.60
CA VAL A 91 -1.00 -10.76 -1.00
C VAL A 91 -0.05 -11.21 0.10
N TYR A 92 1.21 -10.85 -0.04
CA TYR A 92 2.20 -11.17 0.97
C TYR A 92 2.04 -10.23 2.16
N ILE A 93 1.75 -10.79 3.32
CA ILE A 93 1.66 -10.07 4.59
C ILE A 93 2.55 -10.78 5.59
N TYR A 94 3.56 -10.07 6.07
CA TYR A 94 4.43 -10.54 7.15
C TYR A 94 3.83 -10.14 8.49
N ARG A 95 3.82 -11.05 9.46
CA ARG A 95 3.45 -10.76 10.85
C ARG A 95 4.65 -10.98 11.75
N HIS A 96 5.06 -9.92 12.44
CA HIS A 96 6.09 -9.94 13.47
C HIS A 96 5.44 -10.10 14.83
N ARG A 97 5.91 -11.11 15.59
CA ARG A 97 5.52 -11.29 17.00
C ARG A 97 6.76 -11.54 17.84
N GLN A 98 7.03 -10.64 18.77
CA GLN A 98 8.15 -10.78 19.70
C GLN A 98 7.79 -10.12 21.04
N GLY A 99 7.69 -10.89 22.11
CA GLY A 99 7.28 -10.39 23.42
C GLY A 99 5.88 -9.74 23.38
N LYS A 100 5.81 -8.42 23.60
CA LYS A 100 4.57 -7.63 23.51
C LYS A 100 4.34 -7.00 22.14
N ASP A 101 5.31 -7.10 21.24
CA ASP A 101 5.23 -6.52 19.91
C ASP A 101 4.44 -7.45 18.99
N ASP A 102 3.40 -6.93 18.34
CA ASP A 102 2.63 -7.58 17.29
C ASP A 102 2.43 -6.55 16.17
N ALA A 103 3.13 -6.73 15.05
CA ALA A 103 3.09 -5.83 13.93
C ALA A 103 3.00 -6.61 12.61
N TRP A 104 2.48 -5.98 11.57
CA TRP A 104 2.31 -6.59 10.25
C TRP A 104 2.70 -5.63 9.15
N VAL A 105 3.27 -6.20 8.10
CA VAL A 105 3.84 -5.47 6.97
C VAL A 105 3.26 -6.01 5.67
N VAL A 106 2.90 -5.11 4.77
CA VAL A 106 2.57 -5.40 3.38
C VAL A 106 3.42 -4.52 2.47
N PHE A 107 3.83 -5.04 1.33
CA PHE A 107 4.62 -4.31 0.33
C PHE A 107 3.79 -4.00 -0.91
N TYR A 108 4.11 -2.88 -1.55
CA TYR A 108 3.44 -2.40 -2.75
C TYR A 108 4.47 -1.99 -3.80
N ASN A 109 4.11 -2.13 -5.06
CA ASN A 109 4.81 -1.46 -6.13
C ASN A 109 4.62 0.06 -6.00
N PRO A 110 5.65 0.88 -6.24
CA PRO A 110 5.52 2.33 -6.21
C PRO A 110 4.54 2.79 -7.28
N THR A 111 3.68 3.75 -6.92
CA THR A 111 2.78 4.38 -7.87
C THR A 111 3.54 5.41 -8.70
N ARG A 112 3.37 5.38 -10.01
CA ARG A 112 3.90 6.43 -10.89
C ARG A 112 3.01 7.67 -10.78
N ILE A 113 3.60 8.80 -10.40
CA ILE A 113 2.93 10.08 -10.33
C ILE A 113 3.26 10.83 -11.61
N ALA A 114 2.26 11.05 -12.48
CA ALA A 114 2.43 11.82 -13.70
C ALA A 114 2.53 13.32 -13.39
N GLU A 115 1.69 13.82 -12.47
CA GLU A 115 1.64 15.22 -12.08
C GLU A 115 1.28 15.34 -10.61
N ARG A 116 1.89 16.33 -9.92
CA ARG A 116 1.58 16.63 -8.52
C ARG A 116 0.56 17.76 -8.46
N MET A 117 -0.45 17.57 -7.63
CA MET A 117 -1.37 18.66 -7.34
C MET A 117 -0.64 19.82 -6.63
N PRO A 118 -0.97 21.08 -6.93
CA PRO A 118 -0.38 22.22 -6.26
C PRO A 118 -0.75 22.23 -4.77
N ARG A 119 0.11 22.83 -3.93
CA ARG A 119 -0.15 22.92 -2.47
C ARG A 119 -1.43 23.70 -2.14
N ARG A 120 -1.79 24.70 -2.97
CA ARG A 120 -3.06 25.43 -2.87
C ARG A 120 -3.89 25.10 -4.09
N LEU A 121 -5.07 24.57 -3.86
CA LEU A 121 -6.03 24.24 -4.90
C LEU A 121 -6.84 25.51 -5.20
N ASP A 122 -6.97 25.85 -6.46
CA ASP A 122 -7.98 26.80 -6.95
C ASP A 122 -9.31 26.08 -7.21
N GLU A 123 -10.33 26.85 -7.59
CA GLU A 123 -11.67 26.33 -7.85
C GLU A 123 -11.67 25.23 -8.95
N HIS A 124 -10.88 25.42 -10.01
CA HIS A 124 -10.76 24.46 -11.10
C HIS A 124 -10.18 23.13 -10.60
N HIS A 125 -9.13 23.16 -9.78
CA HIS A 125 -8.56 21.95 -9.19
C HIS A 125 -9.57 21.23 -8.30
N ILE A 126 -10.35 21.96 -7.48
CA ILE A 126 -11.36 21.39 -6.59
C ILE A 126 -12.47 20.71 -7.39
N ILE A 127 -13.00 21.36 -8.42
CA ILE A 127 -14.03 20.81 -9.30
C ILE A 127 -13.52 19.56 -10.01
N THR A 128 -12.32 19.64 -10.59
CA THR A 128 -11.70 18.50 -11.30
C THR A 128 -11.50 17.32 -10.37
N LEU A 129 -10.96 17.53 -9.16
CA LEU A 129 -10.78 16.48 -8.17
C LEU A 129 -12.11 15.84 -7.78
N GLY A 130 -13.15 16.66 -7.51
CA GLY A 130 -14.48 16.18 -7.17
C GLY A 130 -15.09 15.30 -8.27
N GLN A 131 -14.92 15.71 -9.53
CA GLN A 131 -15.36 14.93 -10.68
C GLN A 131 -14.63 13.59 -10.79
N GLN A 132 -13.30 13.58 -10.58
CA GLN A 132 -12.51 12.34 -10.62
C GLN A 132 -12.88 11.39 -9.48
N ILE A 133 -13.08 11.90 -8.27
CA ILE A 133 -13.57 11.11 -7.12
C ILE A 133 -14.94 10.51 -7.43
N GLY A 134 -15.88 11.29 -7.97
CA GLY A 134 -17.20 10.79 -8.36
C GLY A 134 -17.14 9.68 -9.42
N LYS A 135 -16.29 9.84 -10.44
CA LYS A 135 -16.04 8.79 -11.47
C LYS A 135 -15.43 7.53 -10.84
N PHE A 136 -14.48 7.69 -9.92
CA PHE A 136 -13.85 6.58 -9.21
C PHE A 136 -14.85 5.81 -8.33
N HIS A 137 -15.71 6.50 -7.57
CA HIS A 137 -16.77 5.87 -6.79
C HIS A 137 -17.74 5.08 -7.68
N LYS A 138 -18.10 5.62 -8.85
CA LYS A 138 -18.93 4.92 -9.83
C LYS A 138 -18.23 3.67 -10.39
N ALA A 139 -16.91 3.74 -10.62
CA ALA A 139 -16.14 2.57 -11.05
C ALA A 139 -16.10 1.50 -9.95
N CYS A 140 -15.86 1.88 -8.69
CA CYS A 140 -15.87 0.97 -7.53
C CYS A 140 -17.25 0.28 -7.36
N SER A 141 -18.36 1.01 -7.54
CA SER A 141 -19.70 0.42 -7.41
C SER A 141 -19.98 -0.69 -8.43
N ARG A 142 -19.38 -0.61 -9.62
CA ARG A 142 -19.53 -1.63 -10.67
C ARG A 142 -18.84 -2.95 -10.34
N VAL A 143 -17.75 -2.89 -9.56
CA VAL A 143 -16.97 -4.09 -9.17
C VAL A 143 -17.35 -4.64 -7.80
N LYS A 144 -18.32 -4.03 -7.13
CA LYS A 144 -18.77 -4.43 -5.78
C LYS A 144 -19.12 -5.93 -5.67
N ASN A 145 -19.71 -6.51 -6.70
CA ASN A 145 -20.17 -7.90 -6.68
C ASN A 145 -19.03 -8.92 -6.84
N VAL A 146 -17.85 -8.50 -7.27
CA VAL A 146 -16.67 -9.38 -7.44
C VAL A 146 -15.67 -9.23 -6.30
N LEU A 147 -15.93 -8.31 -5.36
CA LEU A 147 -15.09 -8.16 -4.17
C LEU A 147 -15.38 -9.29 -3.18
N PRO A 148 -14.36 -9.73 -2.41
CA PRO A 148 -14.57 -10.67 -1.31
C PRO A 148 -15.61 -10.13 -0.32
N LYS A 149 -16.42 -11.05 0.22
CA LYS A 149 -17.38 -10.74 1.30
C LYS A 149 -16.70 -10.99 2.64
#